data_75e1e184a9a542f58338114489d74e23
#
_entry.id   75e1e184a9a542f58338114489d74e23
#
_cell.length_a   1.000
_cell.length_b   1.000
_cell.length_c   1.000
_cell.angle_alpha   90.00
_cell.angle_beta   90.00
_cell.angle_gamma   90.00
#
_symmetry.space_group_name_H-M   'P 1'
#
loop_
_entity.id
_entity.type
_entity.pdbx_description
1 polymer ?
#
loop_
_entity_poly.entity_id
_entity_poly.type
_entity_poly.pdbx_seq_one_letter_code
_entity_poly.pdbx_strand_id
1 'polypeptide(L)'
;AYMRVDVTVDGCDAYIIDDCIENNVTLIKGGGGCMLQEKMVAQVSGTFIIIASREKARKTTDGLVIPVEVHPFAVGACIERIKQHSGVKSVTVRQGTGKVGPVISDSGNVIIDVLLTEDKQPVDLNELNEFLLSISGVLETGLFIGM
;
A
#
# COMPACT_ATOMS: atom_id res chain seq x y z
N ALA A 1 19.86 -15.77 -12.45
CA ALA A 1 19.79 -14.63 -13.41
C ALA A 1 19.16 -13.46 -12.66
N TYR A 2 19.86 -12.33 -12.60
CA TYR A 2 19.25 -11.11 -12.05
C TYR A 2 18.19 -10.63 -13.08
N MET A 3 16.94 -10.52 -12.63
CA MET A 3 15.91 -9.88 -13.43
C MET A 3 16.20 -8.38 -13.41
N ARG A 4 16.41 -7.79 -14.57
CA ARG A 4 16.53 -6.36 -14.78
C ARG A 4 15.47 -5.96 -15.79
N VAL A 5 14.72 -4.91 -15.47
CA VAL A 5 13.73 -4.28 -16.34
C VAL A 5 14.22 -2.87 -16.65
N ASP A 6 14.25 -2.49 -17.92
CA ASP A 6 14.71 -1.14 -18.28
C ASP A 6 13.67 -0.09 -17.91
N VAL A 7 12.41 -0.34 -18.22
CA VAL A 7 11.30 0.58 -17.95
C VAL A 7 10.07 -0.21 -17.51
N THR A 8 9.47 0.19 -16.42
CA THR A 8 8.13 -0.25 -16.01
C THR A 8 7.15 0.90 -16.08
N VAL A 9 5.97 0.65 -16.63
CA VAL A 9 4.85 1.61 -16.68
C VAL A 9 3.70 0.99 -15.89
N ASP A 10 3.16 1.74 -14.93
CA ASP A 10 2.10 1.23 -14.06
C ASP A 10 1.12 2.34 -13.67
N GLY A 11 0.02 1.98 -13.01
CA GLY A 11 -0.96 2.90 -12.44
C GLY A 11 -0.82 3.02 -10.91
N CYS A 12 -1.64 3.87 -10.30
CA CYS A 12 -1.82 3.91 -8.85
C CYS A 12 -3.28 4.17 -8.49
N ASP A 13 -3.66 3.91 -7.25
CA ASP A 13 -5.01 4.17 -6.73
C ASP A 13 -5.15 5.61 -6.21
N ALA A 14 -4.08 6.12 -5.61
CA ALA A 14 -3.93 7.51 -5.22
C ALA A 14 -2.45 7.91 -5.24
N TYR A 15 -2.16 9.21 -5.25
CA TYR A 15 -0.81 9.73 -5.09
C TYR A 15 -0.80 11.06 -4.33
N ILE A 16 0.30 11.28 -3.59
CA ILE A 16 0.58 12.52 -2.87
C ILE A 16 1.93 13.04 -3.39
N ILE A 17 1.97 14.30 -3.77
CA ILE A 17 3.19 14.99 -4.16
C ILE A 17 3.58 15.88 -2.99
N ASP A 18 4.79 15.72 -2.49
CA ASP A 18 5.38 16.67 -1.55
C ASP A 18 6.07 17.80 -2.34
N ASP A 19 5.39 18.92 -2.42
CA ASP A 19 5.88 20.10 -3.16
C ASP A 19 7.18 20.69 -2.57
N CYS A 20 7.57 20.25 -1.37
CA CYS A 20 8.79 20.74 -0.70
C CYS A 20 10.05 19.94 -1.08
N ILE A 21 9.90 18.77 -1.66
CA ILE A 21 11.01 17.87 -2.00
C ILE A 21 10.88 17.45 -3.46
N GLU A 22 11.90 17.80 -4.27
CA GLU A 22 11.93 17.45 -5.69
C GLU A 22 11.86 15.92 -5.87
N ASN A 23 10.93 15.47 -6.71
CA ASN A 23 10.66 14.05 -7.02
C ASN A 23 10.15 13.20 -5.83
N ASN A 24 9.65 13.81 -4.76
CA ASN A 24 9.07 13.05 -3.66
C ASN A 24 7.57 12.81 -3.90
N VAL A 25 7.28 11.67 -4.50
CA VAL A 25 5.91 11.20 -4.74
C VAL A 25 5.69 9.93 -3.92
N THR A 26 4.66 9.95 -3.10
CA THR A 26 4.15 8.74 -2.45
C THR A 26 2.94 8.22 -3.24
N LEU A 27 3.02 6.97 -3.69
CA LEU A 27 1.91 6.31 -4.38
C LEU A 27 1.21 5.36 -3.42
N ILE A 28 -0.10 5.29 -3.55
CA ILE A 28 -0.92 4.26 -2.93
C ILE A 28 -1.37 3.33 -4.05
N LYS A 29 -1.06 2.04 -3.90
CA LYS A 29 -1.36 0.99 -4.87
C LYS A 29 -1.95 -0.24 -4.18
N GLY A 30 -2.37 -1.23 -4.95
CA GLY A 30 -2.88 -2.49 -4.44
C GLY A 30 -4.40 -2.58 -4.36
N GLY A 31 -5.14 -1.66 -4.99
CA GLY A 31 -6.58 -1.80 -5.15
C GLY A 31 -6.97 -3.12 -5.84
N GLY A 32 -6.14 -3.60 -6.77
CA GLY A 32 -6.27 -4.91 -7.43
C GLY A 32 -5.71 -6.10 -6.62
N GLY A 33 -4.98 -5.86 -5.51
CA GLY A 33 -4.37 -6.91 -4.69
C GLY A 33 -3.03 -7.45 -5.21
N CYS A 34 -2.35 -6.75 -6.13
CA CYS A 34 -1.11 -7.19 -6.77
C CYS A 34 0.15 -6.43 -6.29
N MET A 35 0.03 -5.61 -5.22
CA MET A 35 1.07 -4.66 -4.79
C MET A 35 2.43 -5.30 -4.51
N LEU A 36 2.49 -6.53 -4.02
CA LEU A 36 3.76 -7.22 -3.78
C LEU A 36 4.52 -7.41 -5.10
N GLN A 37 3.87 -7.98 -6.11
CA GLN A 37 4.51 -8.21 -7.41
C GLN A 37 4.82 -6.91 -8.13
N GLU A 38 3.91 -5.94 -8.09
CA GLU A 38 4.11 -4.60 -8.66
C GLU A 38 5.33 -3.91 -8.04
N LYS A 39 5.48 -3.95 -6.71
CA LYS A 39 6.63 -3.35 -6.02
C LYS A 39 7.93 -4.09 -6.35
N MET A 40 7.92 -5.42 -6.40
CA MET A 40 9.09 -6.20 -6.81
C MET A 40 9.56 -5.83 -8.23
N VAL A 41 8.64 -5.67 -9.17
CA VAL A 41 8.97 -5.26 -10.54
C VAL A 41 9.49 -3.82 -10.57
N ALA A 42 8.85 -2.90 -9.84
CA ALA A 42 9.32 -1.52 -9.73
C ALA A 42 10.75 -1.43 -9.18
N GLN A 43 11.08 -2.20 -8.15
CA GLN A 43 12.41 -2.21 -7.52
C GLN A 43 13.55 -2.68 -8.43
N VAL A 44 13.26 -3.54 -9.42
CA VAL A 44 14.27 -4.02 -10.37
C VAL A 44 14.30 -3.23 -11.68
N SER A 45 13.47 -2.18 -11.78
CA SER A 45 13.35 -1.33 -12.96
C SER A 45 14.35 -0.19 -12.93
N GLY A 46 14.96 0.07 -14.08
CA GLY A 46 15.85 1.22 -14.25
C GLY A 46 15.08 2.55 -14.26
N THR A 47 13.83 2.52 -14.75
CA THR A 47 12.90 3.65 -14.76
C THR A 47 11.51 3.15 -14.41
N PHE A 48 10.87 3.80 -13.45
CA PHE A 48 9.50 3.51 -13.06
C PHE A 48 8.59 4.69 -13.41
N ILE A 49 7.64 4.48 -14.31
CA ILE A 49 6.73 5.50 -14.83
C ILE A 49 5.32 5.22 -14.32
N ILE A 50 4.71 6.20 -13.66
CA ILE A 50 3.33 6.10 -13.19
C ILE A 50 2.41 6.93 -14.10
N ILE A 51 1.33 6.30 -14.56
CA ILE A 51 0.24 6.96 -15.29
C ILE A 51 -0.99 6.99 -14.39
N ALA A 52 -1.41 8.18 -14.02
CA ALA A 52 -2.57 8.38 -13.16
C ALA A 52 -3.41 9.57 -13.59
N SER A 53 -4.73 9.48 -13.40
CA SER A 53 -5.61 10.63 -13.60
C SER A 53 -5.44 11.65 -12.48
N ARG A 54 -5.71 12.93 -12.80
CA ARG A 54 -5.61 14.03 -11.82
C ARG A 54 -6.51 13.83 -10.59
N GLU A 55 -7.62 13.12 -10.75
CA GLU A 55 -8.58 12.85 -9.66
C GLU A 55 -8.01 11.94 -8.57
N LYS A 56 -6.93 11.22 -8.86
CA LYS A 56 -6.22 10.36 -7.89
C LYS A 56 -5.24 11.14 -7.00
N ALA A 57 -4.99 12.41 -7.30
CA ALA A 57 -4.18 13.27 -6.46
C ALA A 57 -4.84 13.49 -5.09
N ARG A 58 -4.05 13.39 -4.04
CA ARG A 58 -4.45 13.68 -2.66
C ARG A 58 -3.55 14.76 -2.09
N LYS A 59 -4.14 15.66 -1.30
CA LYS A 59 -3.41 16.72 -0.58
C LYS A 59 -3.11 16.32 0.86
N THR A 60 -3.87 15.38 1.40
CA THR A 60 -3.75 14.89 2.77
C THR A 60 -3.83 13.37 2.79
N THR A 61 -3.52 12.77 3.92
CA THR A 61 -3.67 11.33 4.16
C THR A 61 -5.06 10.95 4.67
N ASP A 62 -5.95 11.94 4.84
CA ASP A 62 -7.27 11.75 5.43
C ASP A 62 -8.11 10.73 4.66
N GLY A 63 -8.59 9.73 5.38
CA GLY A 63 -9.46 8.71 4.82
C GLY A 63 -8.83 7.85 3.72
N LEU A 64 -7.51 7.89 3.55
CA LEU A 64 -6.85 6.97 2.64
C LEU A 64 -6.97 5.53 3.13
N VAL A 65 -7.12 4.63 2.19
CA VAL A 65 -7.07 3.19 2.43
C VAL A 65 -5.73 2.67 1.93
N ILE A 66 -4.95 2.09 2.84
CA ILE A 66 -3.66 1.48 2.51
C ILE A 66 -3.85 -0.04 2.46
N PRO A 67 -3.73 -0.66 1.28
CA PRO A 67 -3.72 -2.10 1.17
C PRO A 67 -2.47 -2.70 1.80
N VAL A 68 -2.62 -3.81 2.51
CA VAL A 68 -1.50 -4.54 3.14
C VAL A 68 -1.65 -6.02 2.84
N GLU A 69 -0.62 -6.64 2.33
CA GLU A 69 -0.57 -8.07 2.06
C GLU A 69 -0.04 -8.82 3.27
N VAL A 70 -0.82 -9.79 3.75
CA VAL A 70 -0.59 -10.47 5.02
C VAL A 70 -0.63 -11.98 4.82
N HIS A 71 0.32 -12.68 5.44
CA HIS A 71 0.30 -14.15 5.46
C HIS A 71 -1.02 -14.67 6.09
N PRO A 72 -1.72 -15.65 5.51
CA PRO A 72 -3.03 -16.10 5.97
C PRO A 72 -3.07 -16.48 7.45
N PHE A 73 -2.02 -17.13 7.96
CA PHE A 73 -1.92 -17.50 9.37
C PHE A 73 -1.86 -16.31 10.33
N ALA A 74 -1.35 -15.16 9.86
CA ALA A 74 -1.05 -14.01 10.70
C ALA A 74 -2.18 -12.96 10.72
N VAL A 75 -3.23 -13.10 9.93
CA VAL A 75 -4.26 -12.07 9.70
C VAL A 75 -4.80 -11.49 11.00
N GLY A 76 -5.22 -12.33 11.95
CA GLY A 76 -5.78 -11.85 13.22
C GLY A 76 -4.78 -11.05 14.06
N ALA A 77 -3.54 -11.54 14.18
CA ALA A 77 -2.49 -10.87 14.93
C ALA A 77 -2.08 -9.55 14.27
N CYS A 78 -1.97 -9.51 12.95
CA CYS A 78 -1.67 -8.29 12.20
C CYS A 78 -2.76 -7.23 12.39
N ILE A 79 -4.03 -7.59 12.28
CA ILE A 79 -5.16 -6.67 12.47
C ILE A 79 -5.09 -6.04 13.86
N GLU A 80 -4.93 -6.84 14.91
CA GLU A 80 -4.89 -6.34 16.29
C GLU A 80 -3.65 -5.44 16.55
N ARG A 81 -2.54 -5.75 15.92
CA ARG A 81 -1.33 -4.91 16.05
C ARG A 81 -1.47 -3.61 15.29
N ILE A 82 -2.00 -3.63 14.07
CA ILE A 82 -2.17 -2.44 13.22
C ILE A 82 -3.16 -1.46 13.84
N LYS A 83 -4.25 -1.94 14.45
CA LYS A 83 -5.23 -1.09 15.14
C LYS A 83 -4.64 -0.26 16.30
N GLN A 84 -3.48 -0.62 16.83
CA GLN A 84 -2.82 0.13 17.91
C GLN A 84 -2.12 1.40 17.42
N HIS A 85 -1.93 1.56 16.10
CA HIS A 85 -1.31 2.75 15.54
C HIS A 85 -2.29 3.92 15.55
N SER A 86 -1.89 5.07 16.07
CA SER A 86 -2.74 6.26 16.27
C SER A 86 -3.32 6.82 14.94
N GLY A 87 -2.60 6.66 13.85
CA GLY A 87 -3.04 7.09 12.51
C GLY A 87 -4.05 6.15 11.84
N VAL A 88 -4.43 5.04 12.49
CA VAL A 88 -5.33 4.04 11.92
C VAL A 88 -6.74 4.17 12.50
N LYS A 89 -7.74 4.38 11.64
CA LYS A 89 -9.15 4.44 12.00
C LYS A 89 -9.78 3.05 12.08
N SER A 90 -9.50 2.20 11.08
CA SER A 90 -10.01 0.82 11.05
C SER A 90 -9.15 -0.08 10.17
N VAL A 91 -9.24 -1.38 10.42
CA VAL A 91 -8.59 -2.43 9.63
C VAL A 91 -9.62 -3.49 9.29
N THR A 92 -9.74 -3.83 8.01
CA THR A 92 -10.70 -4.81 7.52
C THR A 92 -10.04 -5.81 6.56
N VAL A 93 -10.48 -7.07 6.60
CA VAL A 93 -10.08 -8.05 5.59
C VAL A 93 -10.85 -7.74 4.31
N ARG A 94 -10.12 -7.55 3.20
CA ARG A 94 -10.75 -7.29 1.89
C ARG A 94 -11.58 -8.49 1.45
N GLN A 95 -12.85 -8.23 1.14
CA GLN A 95 -13.77 -9.25 0.65
C GLN A 95 -13.82 -9.26 -0.88
N GLY A 96 -13.92 -10.44 -1.44
CA GLY A 96 -14.11 -10.61 -2.88
C GLY A 96 -15.47 -10.08 -3.35
N THR A 97 -15.51 -9.55 -4.57
CA THR A 97 -16.74 -9.18 -5.26
C THR A 97 -17.22 -10.36 -6.10
N GLY A 98 -18.45 -10.82 -5.86
CA GLY A 98 -19.04 -11.94 -6.61
C GLY A 98 -18.68 -13.34 -6.10
N LYS A 99 -17.78 -13.48 -5.13
CA LYS A 99 -17.48 -14.71 -4.41
C LYS A 99 -17.36 -14.41 -2.93
N VAL A 100 -17.99 -15.23 -2.09
CA VAL A 100 -17.89 -15.09 -0.63
C VAL A 100 -16.48 -15.47 -0.16
N GLY A 101 -15.88 -14.64 0.68
CA GLY A 101 -14.58 -14.89 1.28
C GLY A 101 -13.57 -13.77 1.01
N PRO A 102 -12.38 -13.85 1.62
CA PRO A 102 -11.34 -12.83 1.47
C PRO A 102 -10.77 -12.84 0.06
N VAL A 103 -10.27 -11.66 -0.37
CA VAL A 103 -9.41 -11.57 -1.54
C VAL A 103 -8.09 -12.26 -1.24
N ILE A 104 -7.71 -13.19 -2.10
CA ILE A 104 -6.41 -13.86 -2.06
C ILE A 104 -5.56 -13.28 -3.19
N SER A 105 -4.36 -12.80 -2.86
CA SER A 105 -3.40 -12.30 -3.85
C SER A 105 -2.84 -13.43 -4.71
N ASP A 106 -2.22 -13.08 -5.84
CA ASP A 106 -1.55 -14.06 -6.72
C ASP A 106 -0.42 -14.83 -6.01
N SER A 107 0.08 -14.29 -4.90
CA SER A 107 1.08 -14.93 -4.04
C SER A 107 0.46 -15.83 -2.95
N GLY A 108 -0.86 -16.01 -2.94
CA GLY A 108 -1.58 -16.85 -1.97
C GLY A 108 -1.82 -16.21 -0.61
N ASN A 109 -1.68 -14.90 -0.50
CA ASN A 109 -1.81 -14.15 0.74
C ASN A 109 -3.16 -13.44 0.83
N VAL A 110 -3.51 -12.96 2.04
CA VAL A 110 -4.72 -12.19 2.29
C VAL A 110 -4.42 -10.69 2.17
N ILE A 111 -5.34 -9.94 1.61
CA ILE A 111 -5.28 -8.48 1.59
C ILE A 111 -6.13 -7.93 2.73
N ILE A 112 -5.55 -7.06 3.53
CA ILE A 112 -6.28 -6.23 4.49
C ILE A 112 -6.21 -4.77 4.06
N ASP A 113 -7.27 -4.04 4.34
CA ASP A 113 -7.39 -2.62 4.05
C ASP A 113 -7.29 -1.83 5.36
N VAL A 114 -6.29 -0.96 5.45
CA VAL A 114 -6.03 -0.08 6.58
C VAL A 114 -6.56 1.31 6.24
N LEU A 115 -7.67 1.71 6.86
CA LEU A 115 -8.24 3.04 6.72
C LEU A 115 -7.56 3.99 7.69
N LEU A 116 -7.03 5.09 7.17
CA LEU A 116 -6.39 6.14 7.98
C LEU A 116 -7.41 7.06 8.63
N THR A 117 -7.03 7.70 9.74
CA THR A 117 -7.84 8.71 10.44
C THR A 117 -8.04 9.94 9.56
N GLU A 118 -9.08 10.71 9.92
CA GLU A 118 -9.42 12.00 9.30
C GLU A 118 -9.13 13.15 10.31
N ASP A 119 -8.10 12.98 11.13
CA ASP A 119 -7.71 13.95 12.14
C ASP A 119 -6.96 15.14 11.53
N LYS A 120 -6.90 16.25 12.28
CA LYS A 120 -6.26 17.51 11.83
C LYS A 120 -4.75 17.37 11.55
N GLN A 121 -4.13 16.31 11.99
CA GLN A 121 -2.71 16.01 11.74
C GLN A 121 -2.61 14.90 10.68
N PRO A 122 -1.96 15.14 9.55
CA PRO A 122 -1.74 14.11 8.55
C PRO A 122 -0.87 12.98 9.13
N VAL A 123 -1.18 11.74 8.75
CA VAL A 123 -0.39 10.57 9.12
C VAL A 123 0.94 10.60 8.36
N ASP A 124 2.05 10.43 9.05
CA ASP A 124 3.35 10.22 8.40
C ASP A 124 3.37 8.84 7.72
N LEU A 125 3.35 8.84 6.40
CA LEU A 125 3.30 7.61 5.63
C LEU A 125 4.62 6.83 5.65
N ASN A 126 5.76 7.48 5.89
CA ASN A 126 7.04 6.79 6.06
C ASN A 126 7.04 6.01 7.38
N GLU A 127 6.70 6.68 8.49
CA GLU A 127 6.57 6.05 9.80
C GLU A 127 5.56 4.88 9.76
N LEU A 128 4.39 5.12 9.17
CA LEU A 128 3.37 4.08 9.02
C LEU A 128 3.89 2.88 8.22
N ASN A 129 4.59 3.12 7.12
CA ASN A 129 5.13 2.05 6.29
C ASN A 129 6.16 1.20 7.06
N GLU A 130 7.08 1.85 7.77
CA GLU A 130 8.06 1.17 8.63
C GLU A 130 7.38 0.36 9.72
N PHE A 131 6.38 0.95 10.38
CA PHE A 131 5.59 0.26 11.40
C PHE A 131 4.90 -0.98 10.83
N LEU A 132 4.19 -0.86 9.70
CA LEU A 132 3.49 -1.98 9.07
C LEU A 132 4.45 -3.11 8.71
N LEU A 133 5.57 -2.79 8.05
CA LEU A 133 6.58 -3.77 7.64
C LEU A 133 7.32 -4.40 8.83
N SER A 134 7.32 -3.77 10.00
CA SER A 134 7.89 -4.35 11.23
C SER A 134 7.05 -5.47 11.85
N ILE A 135 5.79 -5.62 11.42
CA ILE A 135 4.85 -6.60 11.98
C ILE A 135 5.08 -7.96 11.34
N SER A 136 5.44 -8.96 12.15
CA SER A 136 5.56 -10.34 11.68
C SER A 136 4.27 -10.84 11.04
N GLY A 137 4.36 -11.25 9.77
CA GLY A 137 3.21 -11.70 8.98
C GLY A 137 2.70 -10.67 7.97
N VAL A 138 3.10 -9.42 8.06
CA VAL A 138 2.99 -8.46 6.96
C VAL A 138 4.09 -8.76 5.94
N LEU A 139 3.71 -8.89 4.68
CA LEU A 139 4.61 -9.19 3.58
C LEU A 139 4.96 -7.94 2.79
N GLU A 140 3.95 -7.11 2.49
CA GLU A 140 4.15 -5.87 1.76
C GLU A 140 2.98 -4.90 2.00
N THR A 141 3.24 -3.62 1.78
CA THR A 141 2.24 -2.55 1.85
C THR A 141 1.99 -1.94 0.47
N GLY A 142 0.82 -1.35 0.30
CA GLY A 142 0.49 -0.56 -0.88
C GLY A 142 1.11 0.84 -0.91
N LEU A 143 2.02 1.16 0.01
CA LEU A 143 2.78 2.41 0.02
C LEU A 143 4.04 2.26 -0.82
N PHE A 144 4.14 3.01 -1.91
CA PHE A 144 5.31 3.11 -2.78
C PHE A 144 5.95 4.48 -2.56
N ILE A 145 6.99 4.51 -1.76
CA ILE A 145 7.63 5.75 -1.28
C ILE A 145 9.07 5.81 -1.81
N GLY A 146 9.44 6.92 -2.44
CA GLY A 146 10.80 7.16 -2.92
C GLY A 146 11.25 6.23 -4.05
N MET A 147 10.33 5.79 -4.91
CA MET A 147 10.59 4.86 -6.01
C MET A 147 10.54 5.58 -7.36
#